data_0df13641f48c5acd8d461542c2a897d0
#
_entry.id   0df13641f48c5acd8d461542c2a897d0
#
_cell.length_a   1.000
_cell.length_b   1.000
_cell.length_c   1.000
_cell.angle_alpha   90.00
_cell.angle_beta   90.00
_cell.angle_gamma   90.00
#
_symmetry.space_group_name_H-M   'P 1'
#
loop_
_entity.id
_entity.type
_entity.pdbx_description
1 polymer ?
#
loop_
_entity_poly.entity_id
_entity_poly.type
_entity_poly.pdbx_seq_one_letter_code
_entity_poly.pdbx_strand_id
1 'polypeptide(L)'
;LKEQLLALPLEGKIVGIMHILNDSLSDVVQSDETKILYGKDYFYEELLGLKFKISTFSFFQPNSLAAEILYSKVREYVGDTRDKVVFDLYSGTGTIAQLAASVASEVIGVEIVEDAVKAARENAARNGISNCRFIAGDVLKVLDEVPEKPDMIILDPPRDGVHPKALPKILAYGVDQIVYISCKVTSLVRDLPAFYEAGYQMTNACAVDQFCQGVHVETVVLLSQHRPKSTCLDERGSR
;
A
#
# COMPACT_ATOMS: atom_id res chain seq x y z
N LEU A 1 35.62 -10.17 -6.96
CA LEU A 1 34.26 -9.72 -7.39
C LEU A 1 34.02 -8.24 -7.09
N LYS A 2 34.15 -7.77 -5.82
CA LYS A 2 33.92 -6.35 -5.43
C LYS A 2 34.74 -5.38 -6.29
N GLU A 3 36.06 -5.61 -6.39
CA GLU A 3 36.97 -4.77 -7.16
C GLU A 3 36.63 -4.77 -8.66
N GLN A 4 36.23 -5.92 -9.19
CA GLN A 4 35.79 -6.06 -10.58
C GLN A 4 34.51 -5.28 -10.85
N LEU A 5 33.53 -5.35 -9.94
CA LEU A 5 32.28 -4.58 -10.05
C LEU A 5 32.54 -3.08 -10.01
N LEU A 6 33.41 -2.60 -9.10
CA LEU A 6 33.76 -1.19 -8.97
C LEU A 6 34.57 -0.63 -10.15
N ALA A 7 35.22 -1.51 -10.91
CA ALA A 7 36.00 -1.16 -12.10
C ALA A 7 35.17 -1.16 -13.40
N LEU A 8 33.88 -1.54 -13.36
CA LEU A 8 33.04 -1.54 -14.55
C LEU A 8 32.74 -0.12 -15.02
N PRO A 9 32.79 0.14 -16.34
CA PRO A 9 32.41 1.43 -16.92
C PRO A 9 30.87 1.52 -16.99
N LEU A 10 30.26 1.89 -15.87
CA LEU A 10 28.82 2.03 -15.76
C LEU A 10 28.38 3.47 -16.01
N GLU A 11 27.25 3.70 -16.67
CA GLU A 11 26.61 5.00 -16.77
C GLU A 11 26.12 5.51 -15.40
N GLY A 12 25.81 4.58 -14.48
CA GLY A 12 25.41 4.86 -13.10
C GLY A 12 26.57 4.75 -12.12
N LYS A 13 26.28 4.99 -10.84
CA LYS A 13 27.22 4.87 -9.73
C LYS A 13 26.82 3.75 -8.79
N ILE A 14 27.73 2.82 -8.51
CA ILE A 14 27.54 1.82 -7.45
C ILE A 14 27.61 2.55 -6.10
N VAL A 15 26.50 2.57 -5.37
CA VAL A 15 26.41 3.22 -4.05
C VAL A 15 26.59 2.26 -2.89
N GLY A 16 26.42 0.97 -3.13
CA GLY A 16 26.63 -0.10 -2.15
C GLY A 16 26.79 -1.47 -2.80
N ILE A 17 27.53 -2.34 -2.14
CA ILE A 17 27.64 -3.78 -2.46
C ILE A 17 27.45 -4.53 -1.16
N MET A 18 26.52 -5.46 -1.14
CA MET A 18 26.22 -6.29 0.01
C MET A 18 26.38 -7.76 -0.34
N HIS A 19 26.81 -8.53 0.65
CA HIS A 19 26.81 -9.98 0.60
C HIS A 19 25.79 -10.49 1.62
N ILE A 20 24.74 -11.13 1.12
CA ILE A 20 23.65 -11.67 1.93
C ILE A 20 23.75 -13.19 1.87
N LEU A 21 23.82 -13.81 3.05
CA LEU A 21 23.71 -15.26 3.22
C LEU A 21 22.25 -15.57 3.60
N ASN A 22 21.66 -16.49 2.87
CA ASN A 22 20.28 -16.94 3.12
C ASN A 22 20.16 -18.42 2.74
N ASP A 23 20.07 -19.27 3.73
CA ASP A 23 19.89 -20.72 3.58
C ASP A 23 18.41 -21.14 3.77
N SER A 24 17.49 -20.18 3.85
CA SER A 24 16.05 -20.48 3.99
C SER A 24 15.49 -21.14 2.73
N LEU A 25 14.58 -22.09 2.91
CA LEU A 25 13.84 -22.74 1.81
C LEU A 25 12.62 -21.93 1.35
N SER A 26 12.36 -20.77 1.97
CA SER A 26 11.21 -19.95 1.65
C SER A 26 11.60 -18.77 0.75
N ASP A 27 10.67 -18.30 -0.08
CA ASP A 27 10.80 -17.11 -0.93
C ASP A 27 10.81 -15.79 -0.13
N VAL A 28 10.91 -15.87 1.19
CA VAL A 28 10.94 -14.68 2.06
C VAL A 28 12.32 -14.04 1.98
N VAL A 29 12.36 -12.74 1.79
CA VAL A 29 13.59 -11.95 1.80
C VAL A 29 14.08 -11.83 3.25
N GLN A 30 14.85 -12.82 3.68
CA GLN A 30 15.49 -12.88 5.00
C GLN A 30 17.00 -13.03 4.82
N SER A 31 17.78 -12.76 5.85
CA SER A 31 19.20 -13.04 5.84
C SER A 31 19.62 -13.68 7.15
N ASP A 32 20.42 -14.73 7.06
CA ASP A 32 21.13 -15.30 8.20
C ASP A 32 22.32 -14.41 8.57
N GLU A 33 22.97 -13.82 7.57
CA GLU A 33 24.06 -12.86 7.75
C GLU A 33 24.09 -11.87 6.58
N THR A 34 24.32 -10.60 6.89
CA THR A 34 24.49 -9.53 5.89
C THR A 34 25.81 -8.81 6.12
N LYS A 35 26.65 -8.72 5.08
CA LYS A 35 27.92 -7.99 5.09
C LYS A 35 27.91 -6.86 4.07
N ILE A 36 28.17 -5.63 4.52
CA ILE A 36 28.40 -4.48 3.63
C ILE A 36 29.85 -4.60 3.13
N LEU A 37 30.01 -4.91 1.85
CA LEU A 37 31.33 -5.01 1.22
C LEU A 37 31.84 -3.65 0.75
N TYR A 38 30.92 -2.72 0.42
CA TYR A 38 31.24 -1.37 -0.03
C TYR A 38 30.03 -0.45 0.18
N GLY A 39 30.28 0.83 0.51
CA GLY A 39 29.31 1.90 0.50
C GLY A 39 28.17 1.75 1.52
N LYS A 40 26.94 1.87 1.08
CA LYS A 40 25.73 1.92 1.89
C LYS A 40 24.85 0.70 1.65
N ASP A 41 23.99 0.40 2.64
CA ASP A 41 22.95 -0.63 2.60
C ASP A 41 21.59 -0.08 2.15
N TYR A 42 21.58 1.13 1.63
CA TYR A 42 20.36 1.80 1.16
C TYR A 42 20.64 2.68 -0.06
N PHE A 43 19.58 2.98 -0.79
CA PHE A 43 19.54 4.02 -1.82
C PHE A 43 18.29 4.88 -1.67
N TYR A 44 18.18 5.91 -2.50
CA TYR A 44 17.00 6.75 -2.56
C TYR A 44 16.33 6.59 -3.92
N GLU A 45 15.01 6.57 -3.89
CA GLU A 45 14.16 6.62 -5.08
C GLU A 45 13.15 7.75 -4.90
N GLU A 46 12.72 8.33 -6.01
CA GLU A 46 11.71 9.39 -6.03
C GLU A 46 10.48 8.90 -6.77
N LEU A 47 9.31 9.03 -6.16
CA LEU A 47 8.02 8.69 -6.75
C LEU A 47 7.06 9.85 -6.55
N LEU A 48 6.51 10.37 -7.64
CA LEU A 48 5.51 11.46 -7.64
C LEU A 48 5.94 12.66 -6.77
N GLY A 49 7.24 13.00 -6.78
CA GLY A 49 7.84 14.10 -6.03
C GLY A 49 8.15 13.80 -4.56
N LEU A 50 7.89 12.59 -4.07
CA LEU A 50 8.28 12.15 -2.73
C LEU A 50 9.53 11.28 -2.79
N LYS A 51 10.44 11.49 -1.82
CA LYS A 51 11.72 10.80 -1.74
C LYS A 51 11.71 9.71 -0.68
N PHE A 52 11.95 8.48 -1.11
CA PHE A 52 11.97 7.30 -0.26
C PHE A 52 13.39 6.78 -0.06
N LYS A 53 13.77 6.52 1.20
CA LYS A 53 14.94 5.73 1.54
C LYS A 53 14.55 4.27 1.50
N ILE A 54 15.22 3.50 0.66
CA ILE A 54 14.96 2.08 0.46
C ILE A 54 16.16 1.32 0.99
N SER A 55 15.94 0.49 2.01
CA SER A 55 16.93 -0.43 2.55
C SER A 55 16.80 -1.81 1.91
N THR A 56 17.80 -2.66 2.11
CA THR A 56 17.90 -3.99 1.50
C THR A 56 16.68 -4.88 1.70
N PHE A 57 16.05 -4.79 2.86
CA PHE A 57 14.89 -5.62 3.22
C PHE A 57 13.55 -4.86 3.15
N SER A 58 13.56 -3.60 2.69
CA SER A 58 12.33 -2.86 2.44
C SER A 58 11.71 -3.31 1.14
N PHE A 59 10.41 -3.63 1.16
CA PHE A 59 9.69 -3.80 -0.10
C PHE A 59 9.54 -2.43 -0.79
N PHE A 60 9.86 -2.41 -2.06
CA PHE A 60 9.64 -1.27 -2.94
C PHE A 60 9.38 -1.76 -4.37
N GLN A 61 8.52 -1.07 -5.10
CA GLN A 61 8.19 -1.46 -6.48
C GLN A 61 9.43 -1.31 -7.38
N PRO A 62 9.88 -2.39 -8.05
CA PRO A 62 11.15 -2.38 -8.79
C PRO A 62 11.13 -1.53 -10.07
N ASN A 63 9.95 -1.28 -10.63
CA ASN A 63 9.75 -0.42 -11.78
C ASN A 63 9.14 0.90 -11.34
N SER A 64 9.98 1.90 -11.04
CA SER A 64 9.55 3.19 -10.50
C SER A 64 8.59 3.93 -11.44
N LEU A 65 8.80 3.88 -12.76
CA LEU A 65 7.91 4.54 -13.73
C LEU A 65 6.50 3.91 -13.75
N ALA A 66 6.43 2.59 -13.74
CA ALA A 66 5.15 1.91 -13.68
C ALA A 66 4.49 2.05 -12.29
N ALA A 67 5.30 2.14 -11.22
CA ALA A 67 4.82 2.42 -9.87
C ALA A 67 4.17 3.82 -9.78
N GLU A 68 4.73 4.83 -10.45
CA GLU A 68 4.11 6.16 -10.52
C GLU A 68 2.74 6.12 -11.21
N ILE A 69 2.58 5.30 -12.27
CA ILE A 69 1.28 5.10 -12.94
C ILE A 69 0.31 4.42 -11.98
N LEU A 70 0.74 3.34 -11.31
CA LEU A 70 -0.06 2.60 -10.34
C LEU A 70 -0.56 3.53 -9.21
N TYR A 71 0.35 4.23 -8.57
CA TYR A 71 0.03 5.11 -7.44
C TYR A 71 -0.74 6.37 -7.84
N SER A 72 -0.52 6.89 -9.05
CA SER A 72 -1.37 7.94 -9.61
C SER A 72 -2.81 7.47 -9.76
N LYS A 73 -3.01 6.22 -10.18
CA LYS A 73 -4.34 5.62 -10.31
C LYS A 73 -4.98 5.38 -8.92
N VAL A 74 -4.21 4.92 -7.94
CA VAL A 74 -4.68 4.80 -6.55
C VAL A 74 -5.14 6.16 -6.03
N ARG A 75 -4.33 7.22 -6.19
CA ARG A 75 -4.67 8.58 -5.75
C ARG A 75 -5.90 9.14 -6.49
N GLU A 76 -6.06 8.83 -7.77
CA GLU A 76 -7.26 9.18 -8.54
C GLU A 76 -8.52 8.52 -7.93
N TYR A 77 -8.43 7.24 -7.54
CA TYR A 77 -9.56 6.53 -6.94
C TYR A 77 -9.83 6.95 -5.49
N VAL A 78 -8.80 7.35 -4.75
CA VAL A 78 -8.96 7.98 -3.43
C VAL A 78 -9.73 9.31 -3.57
N GLY A 79 -9.45 10.08 -4.62
CA GLY A 79 -10.12 11.34 -4.89
C GLY A 79 -9.82 12.42 -3.86
N ASP A 80 -10.76 13.35 -3.67
CA ASP A 80 -10.64 14.42 -2.67
C ASP A 80 -11.19 13.94 -1.31
N THR A 81 -10.27 13.70 -0.39
CA THR A 81 -10.54 13.21 0.97
C THR A 81 -9.94 14.16 2.03
N ARG A 82 -9.82 15.47 1.72
CA ARG A 82 -9.17 16.47 2.57
C ARG A 82 -9.85 16.70 3.94
N ASP A 83 -11.08 16.29 4.08
CA ASP A 83 -11.87 16.30 5.31
C ASP A 83 -12.04 14.91 5.94
N LYS A 84 -11.36 13.89 5.41
CA LYS A 84 -11.56 12.48 5.75
C LYS A 84 -10.33 11.83 6.35
N VAL A 85 -10.57 10.80 7.16
CA VAL A 85 -9.56 9.87 7.67
C VAL A 85 -9.50 8.66 6.73
N VAL A 86 -8.30 8.37 6.21
CA VAL A 86 -8.04 7.26 5.32
C VAL A 86 -7.21 6.21 6.05
N PHE A 87 -7.63 4.96 6.01
CA PHE A 87 -6.81 3.84 6.46
C PHE A 87 -6.08 3.21 5.27
N ASP A 88 -4.76 3.04 5.41
CA ASP A 88 -3.92 2.29 4.47
C ASP A 88 -3.51 0.97 5.15
N LEU A 89 -4.24 -0.10 4.87
CA LEU A 89 -4.02 -1.40 5.48
C LEU A 89 -3.04 -2.23 4.64
N TYR A 90 -2.07 -2.84 5.31
CA TYR A 90 -0.88 -3.47 4.73
C TYR A 90 0.07 -2.42 4.12
N SER A 91 0.30 -1.32 4.85
CA SER A 91 0.93 -0.10 4.32
C SER A 91 2.41 -0.23 3.96
N GLY A 92 3.08 -1.33 4.31
CA GLY A 92 4.50 -1.54 4.03
C GLY A 92 5.36 -0.39 4.54
N THR A 93 6.20 0.16 3.66
CA THR A 93 7.04 1.35 3.95
C THR A 93 6.29 2.68 3.84
N GLY A 94 4.95 2.64 3.78
CA GLY A 94 4.08 3.82 3.81
C GLY A 94 4.05 4.62 2.52
N THR A 95 4.38 4.02 1.39
CA THR A 95 4.43 4.74 0.10
C THR A 95 3.04 5.24 -0.30
N ILE A 96 2.02 4.37 -0.25
CA ILE A 96 0.63 4.72 -0.62
C ILE A 96 0.06 5.72 0.38
N ALA A 97 0.25 5.48 1.69
CA ALA A 97 -0.19 6.40 2.73
C ALA A 97 0.34 7.82 2.52
N GLN A 98 1.65 7.96 2.24
CA GLN A 98 2.26 9.26 2.02
C GLN A 98 1.76 9.95 0.75
N LEU A 99 1.50 9.21 -0.32
CA LEU A 99 0.93 9.76 -1.54
C LEU A 99 -0.55 10.19 -1.35
N ALA A 100 -1.32 9.44 -0.55
CA ALA A 100 -2.69 9.77 -0.20
C ALA A 100 -2.78 10.97 0.76
N ALA A 101 -1.74 11.24 1.56
CA ALA A 101 -1.70 12.34 2.52
C ALA A 101 -1.92 13.72 1.89
N SER A 102 -1.55 13.89 0.61
CA SER A 102 -1.76 15.15 -0.13
C SER A 102 -3.25 15.47 -0.37
N VAL A 103 -4.12 14.48 -0.28
CA VAL A 103 -5.56 14.60 -0.56
C VAL A 103 -6.44 14.16 0.62
N ALA A 104 -5.88 13.84 1.79
CA ALA A 104 -6.58 13.41 3.00
C ALA A 104 -6.31 14.35 4.19
N SER A 105 -7.22 14.38 5.18
CA SER A 105 -6.97 15.09 6.44
C SER A 105 -5.96 14.34 7.30
N GLU A 106 -6.11 13.03 7.40
CA GLU A 106 -5.19 12.13 8.09
C GLU A 106 -5.15 10.79 7.36
N VAL A 107 -3.96 10.16 7.32
CA VAL A 107 -3.81 8.79 6.85
C VAL A 107 -3.21 7.94 7.96
N ILE A 108 -3.85 6.80 8.25
CA ILE A 108 -3.38 5.84 9.24
C ILE A 108 -2.94 4.57 8.51
N GLY A 109 -1.63 4.36 8.46
CA GLY A 109 -1.02 3.15 7.89
C GLY A 109 -0.90 2.05 8.95
N VAL A 110 -1.31 0.84 8.62
CA VAL A 110 -1.18 -0.35 9.47
C VAL A 110 -0.31 -1.39 8.76
N GLU A 111 0.76 -1.81 9.42
CA GLU A 111 1.72 -2.77 8.87
C GLU A 111 2.25 -3.68 9.99
N ILE A 112 2.37 -4.98 9.72
CA ILE A 112 2.81 -5.96 10.71
C ILE A 112 4.33 -5.94 10.95
N VAL A 113 5.11 -5.51 9.95
CA VAL A 113 6.58 -5.49 10.01
C VAL A 113 7.06 -4.19 10.65
N GLU A 114 7.59 -4.27 11.87
CA GLU A 114 8.05 -3.09 12.62
C GLU A 114 9.11 -2.27 11.89
N ASP A 115 10.05 -2.92 11.18
CA ASP A 115 11.08 -2.22 10.40
C ASP A 115 10.49 -1.45 9.22
N ALA A 116 9.44 -1.97 8.60
CA ALA A 116 8.73 -1.25 7.54
C ALA A 116 8.00 -0.02 8.10
N VAL A 117 7.36 -0.15 9.27
CA VAL A 117 6.72 0.98 9.98
C VAL A 117 7.74 2.06 10.36
N LYS A 118 8.93 1.65 10.83
CA LYS A 118 10.01 2.58 11.13
C LYS A 118 10.47 3.32 9.87
N ALA A 119 10.67 2.60 8.77
CA ALA A 119 11.02 3.19 7.48
C ALA A 119 9.92 4.15 6.97
N ALA A 120 8.64 3.80 7.14
CA ALA A 120 7.51 4.65 6.80
C ALA A 120 7.54 5.98 7.54
N ARG A 121 7.78 5.95 8.87
CA ARG A 121 7.91 7.16 9.71
C ARG A 121 9.11 8.02 9.30
N GLU A 122 10.27 7.40 9.04
CA GLU A 122 11.47 8.11 8.59
C GLU A 122 11.25 8.78 7.22
N ASN A 123 10.57 8.11 6.29
CA ASN A 123 10.27 8.64 4.97
C ASN A 123 9.22 9.76 5.04
N ALA A 124 8.17 9.62 5.85
CA ALA A 124 7.18 10.68 6.06
C ALA A 124 7.84 11.95 6.63
N ALA A 125 8.69 11.80 7.66
CA ALA A 125 9.44 12.92 8.22
C ALA A 125 10.36 13.58 7.19
N ARG A 126 11.05 12.79 6.34
CA ARG A 126 11.91 13.28 5.25
C ARG A 126 11.13 14.09 4.22
N ASN A 127 9.91 13.67 3.90
CA ASN A 127 9.04 14.33 2.95
C ASN A 127 8.24 15.49 3.56
N GLY A 128 8.42 15.80 4.85
CA GLY A 128 7.68 16.85 5.54
C GLY A 128 6.18 16.54 5.72
N ILE A 129 5.79 15.26 5.67
CA ILE A 129 4.41 14.83 5.81
C ILE A 129 4.10 14.62 7.29
N SER A 130 3.17 15.40 7.82
CA SER A 130 2.79 15.38 9.24
C SER A 130 1.43 14.73 9.52
N ASN A 131 0.64 14.48 8.47
CA ASN A 131 -0.71 13.89 8.57
C ASN A 131 -0.75 12.40 8.23
N CYS A 132 0.41 11.71 8.31
CA CYS A 132 0.49 10.26 8.27
C CYS A 132 0.90 9.72 9.64
N ARG A 133 0.14 8.77 10.17
CA ARG A 133 0.45 8.00 11.36
C ARG A 133 0.59 6.52 11.01
N PHE A 134 1.65 5.86 11.48
CA PHE A 134 1.90 4.46 11.18
C PHE A 134 1.88 3.61 12.45
N ILE A 135 1.16 2.50 12.42
CA ILE A 135 0.95 1.57 13.53
C ILE A 135 1.56 0.22 13.14
N ALA A 136 2.47 -0.27 13.99
CA ALA A 136 3.01 -1.61 13.86
C ALA A 136 2.06 -2.62 14.49
N GLY A 137 1.58 -3.57 13.72
CA GLY A 137 0.73 -4.64 14.23
C GLY A 137 -0.05 -5.37 13.13
N ASP A 138 -0.59 -6.51 13.54
CA ASP A 138 -1.48 -7.29 12.67
C ASP A 138 -2.79 -6.53 12.46
N VAL A 139 -3.16 -6.30 11.19
CA VAL A 139 -4.43 -5.66 10.81
C VAL A 139 -5.60 -6.24 11.60
N LEU A 140 -5.62 -7.56 11.81
CA LEU A 140 -6.69 -8.25 12.52
C LEU A 140 -6.85 -7.79 13.98
N LYS A 141 -5.77 -7.34 14.63
CA LYS A 141 -5.75 -6.88 16.01
C LYS A 141 -5.87 -5.37 16.10
N VAL A 142 -5.09 -4.66 15.27
CA VAL A 142 -5.02 -3.19 15.28
C VAL A 142 -6.39 -2.57 15.00
N LEU A 143 -7.20 -3.18 14.11
CA LEU A 143 -8.56 -2.69 13.84
C LEU A 143 -9.51 -2.68 15.05
N ASP A 144 -9.24 -3.50 16.08
CA ASP A 144 -10.01 -3.48 17.33
C ASP A 144 -9.50 -2.44 18.33
N GLU A 145 -8.28 -1.93 18.17
CA GLU A 145 -7.58 -1.09 19.13
C GLU A 145 -7.55 0.39 18.72
N VAL A 146 -7.67 0.66 17.41
CA VAL A 146 -7.63 2.03 16.86
C VAL A 146 -8.97 2.71 17.11
N PRO A 147 -9.00 3.83 17.87
CA PRO A 147 -10.24 4.52 18.21
C PRO A 147 -10.85 5.29 17.03
N GLU A 148 -10.02 5.66 16.05
CA GLU A 148 -10.46 6.38 14.86
C GLU A 148 -11.26 5.46 13.94
N LYS A 149 -12.26 6.05 13.29
CA LYS A 149 -13.02 5.37 12.24
C LYS A 149 -12.60 5.92 10.89
N PRO A 150 -12.28 5.05 9.93
CA PRO A 150 -11.97 5.52 8.59
C PRO A 150 -13.24 5.98 7.87
N ASP A 151 -13.09 7.00 7.03
CA ASP A 151 -14.08 7.38 6.03
C ASP A 151 -13.84 6.65 4.70
N MET A 152 -12.59 6.19 4.50
CA MET A 152 -12.15 5.44 3.33
C MET A 152 -11.04 4.47 3.71
N ILE A 153 -10.97 3.34 3.01
CA ILE A 153 -9.93 2.33 3.23
C ILE A 153 -9.19 2.05 1.92
N ILE A 154 -7.87 1.98 2.01
CA ILE A 154 -6.98 1.46 0.96
C ILE A 154 -6.49 0.09 1.43
N LEU A 155 -6.54 -0.90 0.54
CA LEU A 155 -6.08 -2.27 0.77
C LEU A 155 -5.00 -2.61 -0.24
N ASP A 156 -3.80 -2.92 0.23
CA ASP A 156 -2.71 -3.50 -0.58
C ASP A 156 -2.20 -4.80 0.06
N PRO A 157 -3.05 -5.84 0.11
CA PRO A 157 -2.74 -7.07 0.81
C PRO A 157 -1.66 -7.87 0.08
N PRO A 158 -1.02 -8.85 0.76
CA PRO A 158 -0.08 -9.76 0.14
C PRO A 158 -0.73 -10.60 -0.97
N ARG A 159 0.08 -11.35 -1.73
CA ARG A 159 -0.34 -12.17 -2.89
C ARG A 159 -1.51 -13.11 -2.60
N ASP A 160 -1.68 -13.52 -1.35
CA ASP A 160 -2.80 -14.37 -0.92
C ASP A 160 -4.10 -13.61 -0.67
N GLY A 161 -4.12 -12.28 -0.91
CA GLY A 161 -5.28 -11.43 -0.67
C GLY A 161 -5.52 -11.13 0.81
N VAL A 162 -6.70 -10.60 1.13
CA VAL A 162 -7.07 -10.27 2.50
C VAL A 162 -7.30 -11.53 3.32
N HIS A 163 -6.75 -11.56 4.53
CA HIS A 163 -6.96 -12.70 5.43
C HIS A 163 -8.45 -12.91 5.72
N PRO A 164 -9.01 -14.13 5.61
CA PRO A 164 -10.44 -14.38 5.74
C PRO A 164 -11.08 -13.88 7.05
N LYS A 165 -10.30 -13.80 8.15
CA LYS A 165 -10.77 -13.25 9.42
C LYS A 165 -10.69 -11.73 9.49
N ALA A 166 -9.82 -11.09 8.70
CA ALA A 166 -9.69 -9.64 8.66
C ALA A 166 -10.77 -9.00 7.77
N LEU A 167 -11.12 -9.65 6.67
CA LEU A 167 -12.07 -9.11 5.72
C LEU A 167 -13.43 -8.73 6.33
N PRO A 168 -14.10 -9.56 7.16
CA PRO A 168 -15.34 -9.17 7.83
C PRO A 168 -15.18 -7.93 8.74
N LYS A 169 -14.04 -7.79 9.44
CA LYS A 169 -13.76 -6.63 10.30
C LYS A 169 -13.60 -5.35 9.48
N ILE A 170 -12.88 -5.44 8.34
CA ILE A 170 -12.72 -4.32 7.41
C ILE A 170 -14.08 -3.88 6.86
N LEU A 171 -14.90 -4.82 6.42
CA LEU A 171 -16.25 -4.56 5.90
C LEU A 171 -17.20 -3.99 6.94
N ALA A 172 -17.02 -4.35 8.23
CA ALA A 172 -17.83 -3.83 9.33
C ALA A 172 -17.68 -2.32 9.58
N TYR A 173 -16.61 -1.69 9.09
CA TYR A 173 -16.51 -0.21 9.11
C TYR A 173 -17.59 0.46 8.25
N GLY A 174 -18.07 -0.20 7.21
CA GLY A 174 -19.15 0.30 6.35
C GLY A 174 -18.80 1.61 5.67
N VAL A 175 -17.53 1.83 5.32
CA VAL A 175 -17.06 3.01 4.58
C VAL A 175 -17.71 3.07 3.20
N ASP A 176 -17.88 4.28 2.67
CA ASP A 176 -18.53 4.43 1.36
C ASP A 176 -17.67 3.89 0.21
N GLN A 177 -16.35 3.92 0.35
CA GLN A 177 -15.41 3.54 -0.70
C GLN A 177 -14.21 2.78 -0.15
N ILE A 178 -13.77 1.78 -0.91
CA ILE A 178 -12.54 1.01 -0.66
C ILE A 178 -11.76 0.96 -1.96
N VAL A 179 -10.48 1.33 -1.92
CA VAL A 179 -9.53 1.08 -3.00
C VAL A 179 -8.78 -0.20 -2.70
N TYR A 180 -8.88 -1.19 -3.58
CA TYR A 180 -8.17 -2.46 -3.43
C TYR A 180 -7.10 -2.58 -4.53
N ILE A 181 -5.86 -2.76 -4.13
CA ILE A 181 -4.70 -3.00 -5.00
C ILE A 181 -4.35 -4.48 -4.90
N SER A 182 -4.09 -5.13 -6.02
CA SER A 182 -3.78 -6.56 -6.05
C SER A 182 -2.71 -6.88 -7.08
N CYS A 183 -1.61 -7.46 -6.63
CA CYS A 183 -0.58 -8.04 -7.51
C CYS A 183 -0.96 -9.43 -8.06
N LYS A 184 -2.11 -9.99 -7.64
CA LYS A 184 -2.60 -11.31 -8.07
C LYS A 184 -4.11 -11.29 -8.25
N VAL A 185 -4.56 -11.10 -9.47
CA VAL A 185 -5.99 -10.99 -9.85
C VAL A 185 -6.84 -12.13 -9.31
N THR A 186 -6.32 -13.37 -9.24
CA THR A 186 -7.06 -14.53 -8.72
C THR A 186 -7.40 -14.40 -7.23
N SER A 187 -6.56 -13.73 -6.44
CA SER A 187 -6.85 -13.46 -5.03
C SER A 187 -7.91 -12.36 -4.90
N LEU A 188 -7.82 -11.31 -5.71
CA LEU A 188 -8.85 -10.28 -5.79
C LEU A 188 -10.22 -10.89 -6.14
N VAL A 189 -10.29 -11.72 -7.19
CA VAL A 189 -11.55 -12.37 -7.62
C VAL A 189 -12.12 -13.26 -6.51
N ARG A 190 -11.28 -13.91 -5.72
CA ARG A 190 -11.72 -14.72 -4.57
C ARG A 190 -12.31 -13.85 -3.45
N ASP A 191 -11.76 -12.66 -3.24
CA ASP A 191 -12.18 -11.77 -2.15
C ASP A 191 -13.44 -10.95 -2.52
N LEU A 192 -13.65 -10.64 -3.81
CA LEU A 192 -14.78 -9.81 -4.31
C LEU A 192 -16.18 -10.26 -3.85
N PRO A 193 -16.53 -11.55 -3.80
CA PRO A 193 -17.86 -11.97 -3.34
C PRO A 193 -18.23 -11.43 -1.95
N ALA A 194 -17.28 -11.40 -1.01
CA ALA A 194 -17.53 -10.86 0.33
C ALA A 194 -17.82 -9.34 0.31
N PHE A 195 -17.16 -8.59 -0.59
CA PHE A 195 -17.47 -7.17 -0.78
C PHE A 195 -18.88 -7.00 -1.37
N TYR A 196 -19.25 -7.81 -2.35
CA TYR A 196 -20.60 -7.75 -2.97
C TYR A 196 -21.69 -8.09 -1.97
N GLU A 197 -21.48 -9.12 -1.13
CA GLU A 197 -22.40 -9.50 -0.06
C GLU A 197 -22.56 -8.38 0.99
N ALA A 198 -21.48 -7.60 1.23
CA ALA A 198 -21.52 -6.44 2.11
C ALA A 198 -22.12 -5.17 1.44
N GLY A 199 -22.62 -5.27 0.20
CA GLY A 199 -23.27 -4.17 -0.52
C GLY A 199 -22.35 -3.28 -1.33
N TYR A 200 -21.08 -3.62 -1.48
CA TYR A 200 -20.19 -2.90 -2.39
C TYR A 200 -20.37 -3.36 -3.84
N GLN A 201 -20.04 -2.46 -4.75
CA GLN A 201 -19.94 -2.77 -6.19
C GLN A 201 -18.61 -2.23 -6.72
N MET A 202 -17.99 -2.96 -7.62
CA MET A 202 -16.81 -2.48 -8.33
C MET A 202 -17.24 -1.44 -9.35
N THR A 203 -16.91 -0.17 -9.09
CA THR A 203 -17.28 0.95 -9.95
C THR A 203 -16.20 1.28 -10.96
N ASN A 204 -14.95 1.03 -10.61
CA ASN A 204 -13.79 1.27 -11.49
C ASN A 204 -12.78 0.15 -11.33
N ALA A 205 -12.08 -0.16 -12.41
CA ALA A 205 -10.94 -1.08 -12.41
C ALA A 205 -9.88 -0.60 -13.39
N CYS A 206 -8.61 -0.77 -13.03
CA CYS A 206 -7.47 -0.48 -13.87
C CYS A 206 -6.41 -1.56 -13.68
N ALA A 207 -5.83 -2.04 -14.78
CA ALA A 207 -4.68 -2.92 -14.78
C ALA A 207 -3.43 -2.11 -15.15
N VAL A 208 -2.33 -2.32 -14.40
CA VAL A 208 -1.04 -1.69 -14.62
C VAL A 208 0.01 -2.78 -14.81
N ASP A 209 0.63 -2.81 -15.99
CA ASP A 209 1.69 -3.76 -16.30
C ASP A 209 3.02 -3.27 -15.71
N GLN A 210 3.29 -3.66 -14.48
CA GLN A 210 4.54 -3.39 -13.78
C GLN A 210 5.71 -4.23 -14.29
N PHE A 211 5.40 -5.41 -14.84
CA PHE A 211 6.35 -6.44 -15.21
C PHE A 211 6.13 -6.88 -16.65
N CYS A 212 6.39 -5.98 -17.61
CA CYS A 212 6.07 -6.10 -19.04
C CYS A 212 6.55 -7.39 -19.73
N GLN A 213 7.39 -8.20 -19.08
CA GLN A 213 7.86 -9.48 -19.59
C GLN A 213 7.41 -10.66 -18.71
N GLY A 214 6.50 -10.39 -17.76
CA GLY A 214 5.97 -11.36 -16.81
C GLY A 214 4.49 -11.63 -17.02
N VAL A 215 3.97 -12.54 -16.20
CA VAL A 215 2.53 -12.88 -16.17
C VAL A 215 1.77 -12.10 -15.08
N HIS A 216 2.49 -11.26 -14.33
CA HIS A 216 1.93 -10.53 -13.19
C HIS A 216 1.53 -9.13 -13.61
N VAL A 217 0.29 -8.78 -13.32
CA VAL A 217 -0.29 -7.46 -13.58
C VAL A 217 -0.86 -6.93 -12.28
N GLU A 218 -0.49 -5.71 -11.93
CA GLU A 218 -1.11 -5.00 -10.80
C GLU A 218 -2.52 -4.56 -11.19
N THR A 219 -3.45 -4.74 -10.29
CA THR A 219 -4.85 -4.36 -10.52
C THR A 219 -5.31 -3.45 -9.41
N VAL A 220 -5.84 -2.27 -9.76
CA VAL A 220 -6.47 -1.35 -8.81
C VAL A 220 -7.97 -1.33 -9.08
N VAL A 221 -8.76 -1.57 -8.06
CA VAL A 221 -10.22 -1.46 -8.16
C VAL A 221 -10.76 -0.47 -7.14
N LEU A 222 -11.80 0.26 -7.53
CA LEU A 222 -12.60 1.06 -6.63
C LEU A 222 -13.90 0.33 -6.35
N LEU A 223 -14.12 0.02 -5.08
CA LEU A 223 -15.33 -0.58 -4.57
C LEU A 223 -16.14 0.49 -3.86
N SER A 224 -17.37 0.72 -4.31
CA SER A 224 -18.27 1.73 -3.72
C SER A 224 -19.50 1.07 -3.14
N GLN A 225 -19.90 1.50 -1.93
CA GLN A 225 -21.09 0.99 -1.28
C GLN A 225 -22.34 1.51 -1.97
N HIS A 226 -23.18 0.60 -2.42
CA HIS A 226 -24.46 0.96 -3.01
C HIS A 226 -25.48 1.16 -1.87
N ARG A 227 -25.52 2.36 -1.29
CA ARG A 227 -26.63 2.74 -0.41
C ARG A 227 -27.81 3.13 -1.31
N PRO A 228 -28.97 2.45 -1.26
CA PRO A 228 -30.16 2.98 -1.91
C PRO A 228 -30.40 4.37 -1.35
N LYS A 229 -30.53 5.37 -2.22
CA LYS A 229 -30.92 6.72 -1.79
C LYS A 229 -32.15 6.55 -0.91
N SER A 230 -32.07 6.94 0.37
CA SER A 230 -33.26 7.09 1.20
C SER A 230 -34.17 8.05 0.47
N THR A 231 -35.25 7.54 -0.09
CA THR A 231 -36.37 8.38 -0.50
C THR A 231 -36.88 9.02 0.78
N CYS A 232 -36.50 10.28 1.02
CA CYS A 232 -37.24 11.14 1.91
C CYS A 232 -38.67 11.16 1.35
N LEU A 233 -39.54 10.37 1.93
CA LEU A 233 -40.96 10.59 1.81
C LEU A 233 -41.20 11.94 2.44
N ASP A 234 -41.38 12.93 1.59
CA ASP A 234 -41.84 14.26 1.96
C ASP A 234 -43.25 14.08 2.49
N GLU A 235 -43.37 13.86 3.80
CA GLU A 235 -44.64 13.93 4.52
C GLU A 235 -45.05 15.41 4.60
N ARG A 236 -45.38 15.97 3.48
CA ARG A 236 -46.25 17.15 3.44
C ARG A 236 -47.64 16.69 3.08
N GLY A 237 -48.29 16.15 4.14
CA GLY A 237 -49.70 15.89 4.13
C GLY A 237 -50.47 17.15 3.85
N SER A 238 -51.43 16.98 2.99
CA SER A 238 -52.63 17.79 2.74
C SER A 238 -53.18 18.49 3.98
N ARG A 239 -53.40 19.76 3.83
CA ARG A 239 -54.59 20.45 4.32
C ARG A 239 -55.12 21.37 3.23
#